data_20a68df162b4fb70b33fdcc9daf5b78c
#
_entry.id   20a68df162b4fb70b33fdcc9daf5b78c
#
_cell.length_a   1.000
_cell.length_b   1.000
_cell.length_c   1.000
_cell.angle_alpha   90.00
_cell.angle_beta   90.00
_cell.angle_gamma   90.00
#
_symmetry.space_group_name_H-M   'P 1'
#
loop_
_entity.id
_entity.type
_entity.pdbx_description
1 polymer ?
#
loop_
_entity_poly.entity_id
_entity_poly.type
_entity_poly.pdbx_seq_one_letter_code
_entity_poly.pdbx_strand_id
1 'polypeptide(L)'
;MDALGQRAEGAWPGKTGSLEELDAYLKKELEWAKTHNRYPEGWSRYGGWLNKRFDQTGWFHTVHDGRRWWLVDPDGYAFFSNGMCYGNRTGIYGMADHLDSLHQWLPPKEGLFARAWTTGDQIPQYVVRNGLENAKTRELVNFPRANMMRVFGEGWLDAWITLNTARMRSWGINTLGVGVNDYGDEPTAEFLRKAQMPYVITFKFFPLTDERIFRDFPDVFSPDYERLTTEMARRELRAYRDDPLLIGYFVTNEPEWLMHDNVNLAERLLAADGCHASKQAFADHLKKRYGTVE
;
A
#
# COMPACT_ATOMS: atom_id res chain seq x y z
N MET A 1 17.57 -22.56 -2.80
CA MET A 1 17.63 -21.25 -3.50
C MET A 1 19.06 -20.98 -3.89
N ASP A 2 19.31 -20.34 -5.05
CA ASP A 2 20.66 -19.94 -5.46
C ASP A 2 21.17 -18.71 -4.69
N ALA A 3 22.36 -18.23 -5.03
CA ALA A 3 22.99 -17.08 -4.36
C ALA A 3 22.28 -15.73 -4.62
N LEU A 4 21.31 -15.68 -5.51
CA LEU A 4 20.47 -14.50 -5.80
C LEU A 4 19.06 -14.62 -5.20
N GLY A 5 18.78 -15.70 -4.46
CA GLY A 5 17.47 -15.97 -3.89
C GLY A 5 16.44 -16.50 -4.89
N GLN A 6 16.88 -16.98 -6.07
CA GLN A 6 16.04 -17.63 -7.07
C GLN A 6 15.99 -19.15 -6.81
N ARG A 7 14.98 -19.81 -7.39
CA ARG A 7 14.96 -21.29 -7.38
C ARG A 7 16.25 -21.82 -8.03
N ALA A 8 16.99 -22.66 -7.31
CA ALA A 8 18.27 -23.18 -7.78
C ALA A 8 18.12 -24.10 -9.00
N GLU A 9 17.11 -24.97 -8.95
CA GLU A 9 16.83 -25.94 -9.98
C GLU A 9 16.00 -25.35 -11.13
N GLY A 10 16.28 -25.81 -12.34
CA GLY A 10 15.56 -25.42 -13.55
C GLY A 10 16.12 -24.15 -14.20
N ALA A 11 15.83 -24.04 -15.48
CA ALA A 11 16.12 -22.85 -16.29
C ALA A 11 14.79 -22.28 -16.81
N TRP A 12 14.70 -20.94 -16.89
CA TRP A 12 13.60 -20.22 -17.51
C TRP A 12 14.12 -18.97 -18.22
N PRO A 13 13.41 -18.44 -19.22
CA PRO A 13 13.80 -17.19 -19.86
C PRO A 13 13.92 -16.05 -18.85
N GLY A 14 15.08 -15.38 -18.82
CA GLY A 14 15.35 -14.27 -17.92
C GLY A 14 15.82 -14.66 -16.51
N LYS A 15 16.12 -15.96 -16.25
CA LYS A 15 16.84 -16.33 -15.02
C LYS A 15 18.24 -15.72 -15.04
N THR A 16 18.58 -14.97 -14.01
CA THR A 16 19.91 -14.38 -13.84
C THR A 16 20.88 -15.45 -13.34
N GLY A 17 21.98 -15.68 -14.04
CA GLY A 17 22.92 -16.79 -13.77
C GLY A 17 23.97 -16.47 -12.71
N SER A 18 24.34 -15.21 -12.53
CA SER A 18 25.38 -14.79 -11.59
C SER A 18 25.19 -13.38 -11.05
N LEU A 19 25.99 -13.02 -10.04
CA LEU A 19 25.99 -11.65 -9.51
C LEU A 19 26.50 -10.64 -10.53
N GLU A 20 27.49 -11.01 -11.34
CA GLU A 20 28.04 -10.16 -12.40
C GLU A 20 27.00 -9.86 -13.47
N GLU A 21 26.21 -10.87 -13.84
CA GLU A 21 25.10 -10.71 -14.79
C GLU A 21 24.01 -9.79 -14.19
N LEU A 22 23.66 -9.96 -12.91
CA LEU A 22 22.75 -9.09 -12.21
C LEU A 22 23.24 -7.65 -12.15
N ASP A 23 24.52 -7.45 -11.80
CA ASP A 23 25.17 -6.14 -11.73
C ASP A 23 25.09 -5.41 -13.08
N ALA A 24 25.50 -6.09 -14.15
CA ALA A 24 25.46 -5.55 -15.50
C ALA A 24 24.03 -5.20 -15.93
N TYR A 25 23.05 -6.08 -15.64
CA TYR A 25 21.64 -5.85 -15.94
C TYR A 25 21.08 -4.64 -15.19
N LEU A 26 21.25 -4.58 -13.87
CA LEU A 26 20.68 -3.50 -13.07
C LEU A 26 21.32 -2.14 -13.37
N LYS A 27 22.62 -2.09 -13.64
CA LYS A 27 23.30 -0.85 -14.06
C LYS A 27 22.81 -0.36 -15.41
N LYS A 28 22.65 -1.26 -16.39
CA LYS A 28 22.06 -0.91 -17.69
C LYS A 28 20.64 -0.38 -17.56
N GLU A 29 19.81 -1.05 -16.75
CA GLU A 29 18.44 -0.60 -16.46
C GLU A 29 18.41 0.76 -15.77
N LEU A 30 19.36 1.04 -14.85
CA LEU A 30 19.43 2.34 -14.19
C LEU A 30 19.78 3.46 -15.18
N GLU A 31 20.68 3.24 -16.11
CA GLU A 31 20.99 4.23 -17.16
C GLU A 31 19.77 4.47 -18.08
N TRP A 32 19.06 3.40 -18.43
CA TRP A 32 17.80 3.53 -19.15
C TRP A 32 16.78 4.34 -18.34
N ALA A 33 16.61 4.04 -17.06
CA ALA A 33 15.65 4.71 -16.18
C ALA A 33 15.90 6.21 -16.05
N LYS A 34 17.16 6.65 -15.97
CA LYS A 34 17.51 8.08 -15.90
C LYS A 34 17.01 8.90 -17.10
N THR A 35 16.87 8.27 -18.25
CA THR A 35 16.43 8.94 -19.50
C THR A 35 14.96 8.69 -19.84
N HIS A 36 14.33 7.68 -19.24
CA HIS A 36 12.98 7.22 -19.54
C HIS A 36 11.98 7.41 -18.39
N ASN A 37 12.36 8.11 -17.32
CA ASN A 37 11.49 8.38 -16.17
C ASN A 37 10.44 9.45 -16.49
N ARG A 38 9.57 9.15 -17.47
CA ARG A 38 8.50 10.02 -17.92
C ARG A 38 7.29 9.20 -18.38
N TYR A 39 6.13 9.81 -18.34
CA TYR A 39 4.92 9.22 -18.89
C TYR A 39 4.96 9.15 -20.42
N PRO A 40 4.15 8.27 -21.04
CA PRO A 40 3.98 8.22 -22.49
C PRO A 40 3.58 9.58 -23.08
N GLU A 41 3.80 9.75 -24.38
CA GLU A 41 3.33 10.92 -25.10
C GLU A 41 1.81 11.10 -24.98
N GLY A 42 1.35 12.33 -24.86
CA GLY A 42 -0.06 12.66 -24.66
C GLY A 42 -0.54 12.63 -23.21
N TRP A 43 0.39 12.41 -22.26
CA TRP A 43 0.10 12.42 -20.82
C TRP A 43 0.67 13.66 -20.14
N SER A 44 -0.04 14.18 -19.15
CA SER A 44 0.45 15.28 -18.30
C SER A 44 1.59 14.83 -17.39
N ARG A 45 2.22 15.78 -16.70
CA ARG A 45 3.25 15.46 -15.67
C ARG A 45 2.73 14.60 -14.50
N TYR A 46 1.41 14.58 -14.28
CA TYR A 46 0.75 13.73 -13.30
C TYR A 46 0.27 12.40 -13.90
N GLY A 47 0.32 12.25 -15.22
CA GLY A 47 -0.20 11.08 -15.91
C GLY A 47 -1.67 11.23 -16.34
N GLY A 48 -2.19 12.46 -16.40
CA GLY A 48 -3.50 12.78 -16.95
C GLY A 48 -3.50 12.86 -18.49
N TRP A 49 -4.66 12.79 -19.09
CA TRP A 49 -4.86 12.80 -20.54
C TRP A 49 -4.91 14.23 -21.10
N LEU A 50 -3.88 14.65 -21.82
CA LEU A 50 -3.71 16.02 -22.33
C LEU A 50 -4.84 16.48 -23.26
N ASN A 51 -5.56 15.58 -23.93
CA ASN A 51 -6.61 15.95 -24.89
C ASN A 51 -7.97 16.25 -24.23
N LYS A 52 -8.11 16.07 -22.90
CA LYS A 52 -9.34 16.41 -22.18
C LYS A 52 -8.99 17.27 -20.97
N ARG A 53 -9.49 18.51 -20.97
CA ARG A 53 -9.15 19.50 -19.95
C ARG A 53 -10.41 20.07 -19.28
N PHE A 54 -10.26 20.36 -17.99
CA PHE A 54 -11.19 21.01 -17.08
C PHE A 54 -10.50 22.19 -16.38
N ASP A 55 -11.16 22.83 -15.43
CA ASP A 55 -10.57 23.90 -14.64
C ASP A 55 -9.41 23.35 -13.77
N GLN A 56 -8.33 24.11 -13.75
CA GLN A 56 -7.17 23.81 -12.92
C GLN A 56 -7.44 24.26 -11.48
N THR A 57 -7.22 23.39 -10.50
CA THR A 57 -7.39 23.72 -9.07
C THR A 57 -6.11 23.65 -8.27
N GLY A 58 -5.06 23.04 -8.80
CA GLY A 58 -3.82 22.71 -8.08
C GLY A 58 -3.91 21.42 -7.26
N TRP A 59 -5.06 20.74 -7.27
CA TRP A 59 -5.33 19.52 -6.51
C TRP A 59 -6.07 18.50 -7.36
N PHE A 60 -5.98 17.23 -7.01
CA PHE A 60 -6.88 16.23 -7.56
C PHE A 60 -8.32 16.52 -7.11
N HIS A 61 -9.25 16.48 -8.05
CA HIS A 61 -10.66 16.75 -7.79
C HIS A 61 -11.55 16.00 -8.78
N THR A 62 -12.85 16.01 -8.54
CA THR A 62 -13.83 15.38 -9.43
C THR A 62 -14.69 16.42 -10.13
N VAL A 63 -15.01 16.17 -11.41
CA VAL A 63 -15.89 17.02 -12.23
C VAL A 63 -16.92 16.15 -12.93
N HIS A 64 -18.18 16.59 -12.96
CA HIS A 64 -19.23 15.99 -13.78
C HIS A 64 -19.43 16.82 -15.04
N ASP A 65 -19.21 16.21 -16.23
CA ASP A 65 -19.28 16.91 -17.52
C ASP A 65 -20.68 16.91 -18.17
N GLY A 66 -21.72 16.62 -17.35
CA GLY A 66 -23.10 16.45 -17.80
C GLY A 66 -23.44 15.00 -18.19
N ARG A 67 -22.45 14.16 -18.45
CA ARG A 67 -22.61 12.76 -18.86
C ARG A 67 -22.02 11.77 -17.86
N ARG A 68 -20.82 12.09 -17.32
CA ARG A 68 -20.09 11.23 -16.40
C ARG A 68 -19.21 12.04 -15.46
N TRP A 69 -18.80 11.39 -14.37
CA TRP A 69 -17.77 11.90 -13.49
C TRP A 69 -16.36 11.63 -14.05
N TRP A 70 -15.49 12.59 -13.83
CA TRP A 70 -14.07 12.52 -14.15
C TRP A 70 -13.27 12.79 -12.89
N LEU A 71 -12.20 12.05 -12.70
CA LEU A 71 -11.10 12.49 -11.84
C LEU A 71 -10.23 13.42 -12.68
N VAL A 72 -9.77 14.51 -12.09
CA VAL A 72 -9.00 15.56 -12.76
C VAL A 72 -7.73 15.80 -11.97
N ASP A 73 -6.60 15.88 -12.68
CA ASP A 73 -5.30 16.13 -12.06
C ASP A 73 -5.13 17.61 -11.65
N PRO A 74 -4.10 17.96 -10.86
CA PRO A 74 -3.87 19.33 -10.40
C PRO A 74 -3.75 20.37 -11.51
N ASP A 75 -3.29 20.00 -12.69
CA ASP A 75 -3.16 20.88 -13.86
C ASP A 75 -4.46 20.98 -14.71
N GLY A 76 -5.51 20.28 -14.32
CA GLY A 76 -6.83 20.32 -14.97
C GLY A 76 -7.05 19.27 -16.05
N TYR A 77 -6.19 18.27 -16.18
CA TYR A 77 -6.39 17.22 -17.17
C TYR A 77 -7.19 16.04 -16.61
N ALA A 78 -8.05 15.47 -17.46
CA ALA A 78 -8.76 14.24 -17.11
C ALA A 78 -7.78 13.15 -16.72
N PHE A 79 -8.04 12.49 -15.61
CA PHE A 79 -7.13 11.51 -15.04
C PHE A 79 -7.82 10.16 -14.90
N PHE A 80 -7.22 9.13 -15.47
CA PHE A 80 -7.61 7.73 -15.24
C PHE A 80 -6.57 7.10 -14.33
N SER A 81 -6.95 6.88 -13.07
CA SER A 81 -6.04 6.28 -12.08
C SER A 81 -5.76 4.82 -12.43
N ASN A 82 -4.59 4.56 -13.00
CA ASN A 82 -4.05 3.24 -13.24
C ASN A 82 -2.96 2.97 -12.21
N GLY A 83 -3.33 2.31 -11.12
CA GLY A 83 -2.50 2.19 -9.93
C GLY A 83 -1.86 0.83 -9.74
N MET A 84 -0.71 0.82 -9.06
CA MET A 84 -0.05 -0.38 -8.56
C MET A 84 -0.10 -0.38 -7.03
N CYS A 85 -0.73 -1.42 -6.45
CA CYS A 85 -0.70 -1.67 -5.02
C CYS A 85 0.73 -2.00 -4.58
N TYR A 86 1.13 -1.48 -3.43
CA TYR A 86 2.48 -1.73 -2.88
C TYR A 86 3.63 -1.34 -3.82
N GLY A 87 3.43 -0.36 -4.71
CA GLY A 87 4.40 0.04 -5.73
C GLY A 87 5.73 0.58 -5.19
N ASN A 88 5.83 0.85 -3.90
CA ASN A 88 7.06 1.27 -3.21
C ASN A 88 7.86 0.12 -2.60
N ARG A 89 7.43 -1.12 -2.71
CA ARG A 89 8.15 -2.25 -2.09
C ARG A 89 9.28 -2.75 -2.96
N THR A 90 10.42 -3.03 -2.31
CA THR A 90 11.58 -3.65 -2.99
C THR A 90 11.39 -5.14 -3.22
N GLY A 91 10.50 -5.79 -2.50
CA GLY A 91 10.23 -7.22 -2.63
C GLY A 91 9.41 -7.76 -1.47
N ILE A 92 9.32 -9.08 -1.40
CA ILE A 92 8.64 -9.82 -0.35
C ILE A 92 9.69 -10.43 0.58
N TYR A 93 9.38 -10.47 1.87
CA TYR A 93 10.19 -11.18 2.85
C TYR A 93 9.93 -12.67 2.81
N GLY A 94 11.01 -13.46 2.74
CA GLY A 94 10.99 -14.89 3.00
C GLY A 94 11.11 -15.17 4.48
N MET A 95 10.28 -16.07 5.04
CA MET A 95 10.43 -16.54 6.43
C MET A 95 11.64 -17.44 6.59
N ALA A 96 12.33 -17.26 7.71
CA ALA A 96 13.70 -17.66 7.90
C ALA A 96 13.92 -18.97 8.68
N ASP A 97 12.87 -19.72 8.96
CA ASP A 97 13.11 -21.04 9.60
C ASP A 97 13.90 -21.92 8.62
N HIS A 98 15.08 -22.32 9.04
CA HIS A 98 16.00 -23.15 8.25
C HIS A 98 16.55 -22.50 6.96
N LEU A 99 16.56 -21.15 6.87
CA LEU A 99 17.12 -20.48 5.68
C LEU A 99 18.54 -20.91 5.33
N ASP A 100 19.37 -21.18 6.34
CA ASP A 100 20.76 -21.61 6.15
C ASP A 100 20.87 -22.88 5.29
N SER A 101 19.92 -23.80 5.45
CA SER A 101 19.88 -25.04 4.67
C SER A 101 19.22 -24.89 3.30
N LEU A 102 18.45 -23.84 3.10
CA LEU A 102 17.67 -23.62 1.88
C LEU A 102 18.35 -22.68 0.87
N HIS A 103 19.32 -21.88 1.32
CA HIS A 103 19.91 -20.83 0.51
C HIS A 103 21.43 -21.02 0.36
N GLN A 104 21.96 -20.87 -0.84
CA GLN A 104 23.40 -20.88 -1.10
C GLN A 104 24.11 -19.66 -0.52
N TRP A 105 23.40 -18.58 -0.30
CA TRP A 105 23.89 -17.35 0.30
C TRP A 105 22.78 -16.64 1.07
N LEU A 106 23.13 -16.09 2.21
CA LEU A 106 22.29 -15.17 2.97
C LEU A 106 23.03 -13.85 3.20
N PRO A 107 22.35 -12.70 3.16
CA PRO A 107 23.00 -11.43 3.45
C PRO A 107 23.48 -11.42 4.92
N PRO A 108 24.63 -10.78 5.22
CA PRO A 108 25.02 -10.51 6.61
C PRO A 108 23.93 -9.76 7.39
N LYS A 109 23.80 -10.05 8.68
CA LYS A 109 22.79 -9.37 9.54
C LYS A 109 23.28 -8.02 10.08
N GLU A 110 24.43 -7.55 9.63
CA GLU A 110 25.09 -6.34 10.09
C GLU A 110 25.43 -5.39 8.95
N GLY A 111 25.80 -4.16 9.27
CA GLY A 111 26.15 -3.16 8.29
C GLY A 111 24.97 -2.83 7.37
N LEU A 112 25.29 -2.55 6.09
CA LEU A 112 24.28 -2.21 5.07
C LEU A 112 23.19 -3.28 4.94
N PHE A 113 23.57 -4.56 4.98
CA PHE A 113 22.66 -5.67 4.79
C PHE A 113 21.69 -5.91 5.95
N ALA A 114 21.92 -5.33 7.13
CA ALA A 114 20.93 -5.38 8.21
C ALA A 114 19.54 -4.91 7.76
N ARG A 115 19.50 -3.97 6.82
CA ARG A 115 18.25 -3.46 6.23
C ARG A 115 17.52 -4.46 5.31
N ALA A 116 18.15 -5.56 4.95
CA ALA A 116 17.48 -6.66 4.23
C ALA A 116 16.76 -7.62 5.17
N TRP A 117 16.94 -7.48 6.49
CA TRP A 117 16.34 -8.31 7.51
C TRP A 117 15.26 -7.55 8.26
N THR A 118 14.27 -8.28 8.74
CA THR A 118 13.26 -7.80 9.67
C THR A 118 12.81 -8.94 10.58
N THR A 119 11.95 -8.64 11.55
CA THR A 119 11.37 -9.62 12.46
C THR A 119 9.87 -9.71 12.26
N GLY A 120 9.30 -10.83 12.65
CA GLY A 120 7.88 -11.11 12.41
C GLY A 120 6.91 -10.21 13.18
N ASP A 121 7.37 -9.49 14.22
CA ASP A 121 6.58 -8.47 14.91
C ASP A 121 6.29 -7.23 14.03
N GLN A 122 7.11 -7.03 13.01
CA GLN A 122 6.90 -6.00 11.99
C GLN A 122 6.02 -6.47 10.83
N ILE A 123 5.62 -7.77 10.84
CA ILE A 123 4.67 -8.27 9.84
C ILE A 123 3.25 -7.91 10.26
N PRO A 124 2.37 -7.59 9.30
CA PRO A 124 0.96 -7.37 9.60
C PRO A 124 0.32 -8.56 10.30
N GLN A 125 -0.50 -8.28 11.30
CA GLN A 125 -1.14 -9.29 12.13
C GLN A 125 -1.95 -10.34 11.36
N TYR A 126 -2.43 -10.05 10.15
CA TYR A 126 -3.18 -11.01 9.35
C TYR A 126 -2.32 -12.21 8.91
N VAL A 127 -1.01 -12.02 8.73
CA VAL A 127 -0.07 -13.12 8.43
C VAL A 127 0.06 -14.04 9.64
N VAL A 128 -0.03 -13.49 10.84
CA VAL A 128 0.04 -14.25 12.10
C VAL A 128 -1.25 -15.05 12.33
N ARG A 129 -2.41 -14.53 11.95
CA ARG A 129 -3.71 -15.21 12.13
C ARG A 129 -3.89 -16.47 11.29
N ASN A 130 -3.12 -16.63 10.23
CA ASN A 130 -3.22 -17.79 9.34
C ASN A 130 -2.34 -18.99 9.77
N GLY A 131 -2.18 -19.21 11.08
CA GLY A 131 -1.45 -20.36 11.62
C GLY A 131 0.04 -20.15 11.80
N LEU A 132 0.51 -18.92 11.68
CA LEU A 132 1.91 -18.53 11.93
C LEU A 132 2.07 -17.92 13.33
N GLU A 133 1.49 -18.53 14.35
CA GLU A 133 1.51 -18.03 15.74
C GLU A 133 2.92 -17.73 16.26
N ASN A 134 3.93 -18.40 15.72
CA ASN A 134 5.34 -18.16 16.03
C ASN A 134 6.04 -17.17 15.10
N ALA A 135 5.30 -16.52 14.18
CA ALA A 135 5.91 -15.61 13.19
C ALA A 135 6.52 -14.36 13.83
N LYS A 136 6.02 -13.93 15.00
CA LYS A 136 6.52 -12.72 15.68
C LYS A 136 8.00 -12.76 16.03
N THR A 137 8.53 -13.95 16.28
CA THR A 137 9.95 -14.15 16.66
C THR A 137 10.81 -14.60 15.49
N ARG A 138 10.22 -14.81 14.29
CA ARG A 138 10.96 -15.29 13.13
C ARG A 138 11.68 -14.16 12.43
N GLU A 139 12.87 -14.46 11.98
CA GLU A 139 13.63 -13.58 11.12
C GLU A 139 13.14 -13.73 9.68
N LEU A 140 13.14 -12.63 8.97
CA LEU A 140 12.71 -12.54 7.59
C LEU A 140 13.76 -11.83 6.76
N VAL A 141 13.96 -12.27 5.53
CA VAL A 141 14.93 -11.69 4.62
C VAL A 141 14.27 -11.24 3.32
N ASN A 142 14.66 -10.05 2.85
CA ASN A 142 14.27 -9.51 1.56
C ASN A 142 15.43 -9.66 0.57
N PHE A 143 15.41 -10.71 -0.24
CA PHE A 143 16.46 -10.99 -1.24
C PHE A 143 16.54 -9.94 -2.35
N PRO A 144 15.45 -9.47 -2.95
CA PRO A 144 15.51 -8.37 -3.92
C PRO A 144 16.24 -7.15 -3.38
N ARG A 145 15.96 -6.76 -2.13
CA ARG A 145 16.64 -5.64 -1.46
C ARG A 145 18.11 -5.93 -1.25
N ALA A 146 18.46 -7.12 -0.75
CA ALA A 146 19.84 -7.53 -0.58
C ALA A 146 20.61 -7.50 -1.91
N ASN A 147 19.99 -7.92 -3.00
CA ASN A 147 20.59 -7.86 -4.34
C ASN A 147 20.79 -6.40 -4.82
N MET A 148 19.85 -5.49 -4.55
CA MET A 148 20.05 -4.06 -4.81
C MET A 148 21.24 -3.50 -4.03
N MET A 149 21.39 -3.89 -2.76
CA MET A 149 22.53 -3.50 -1.92
C MET A 149 23.85 -4.07 -2.43
N ARG A 150 23.87 -5.29 -2.94
CA ARG A 150 25.08 -5.90 -3.54
C ARG A 150 25.58 -5.13 -4.75
N VAL A 151 24.65 -4.59 -5.55
CA VAL A 151 24.96 -3.87 -6.80
C VAL A 151 25.26 -2.40 -6.58
N PHE A 152 24.50 -1.72 -5.71
CA PHE A 152 24.53 -0.26 -5.58
C PHE A 152 25.06 0.24 -4.23
N GLY A 153 25.41 -0.66 -3.30
CA GLY A 153 25.89 -0.25 -1.97
C GLY A 153 24.91 0.64 -1.25
N GLU A 154 25.39 1.68 -0.60
CA GLU A 154 24.56 2.66 0.14
C GLU A 154 23.55 3.42 -0.77
N GLY A 155 23.82 3.52 -2.07
CA GLY A 155 22.93 4.16 -3.06
C GLY A 155 21.76 3.30 -3.53
N TRP A 156 21.58 2.10 -2.98
CA TRP A 156 20.60 1.12 -3.45
C TRP A 156 19.15 1.64 -3.45
N LEU A 157 18.76 2.44 -2.45
CA LEU A 157 17.41 2.95 -2.34
C LEU A 157 17.09 3.96 -3.46
N ASP A 158 18.03 4.87 -3.74
CA ASP A 158 17.88 5.84 -4.83
C ASP A 158 17.84 5.16 -6.21
N ALA A 159 18.70 4.16 -6.41
CA ALA A 159 18.67 3.34 -7.60
C ALA A 159 17.32 2.59 -7.75
N TRP A 160 16.82 1.99 -6.66
CA TRP A 160 15.52 1.32 -6.63
C TRP A 160 14.38 2.27 -6.99
N ILE A 161 14.31 3.45 -6.34
CA ILE A 161 13.25 4.43 -6.60
C ILE A 161 13.28 4.87 -8.06
N THR A 162 14.45 5.17 -8.60
CA THR A 162 14.63 5.59 -9.99
C THR A 162 14.19 4.50 -10.97
N LEU A 163 14.63 3.27 -10.78
CA LEU A 163 14.26 2.11 -11.60
C LEU A 163 12.76 1.86 -11.56
N ASN A 164 12.20 1.80 -10.36
CA ASN A 164 10.81 1.44 -10.14
C ASN A 164 9.85 2.50 -10.72
N THR A 165 10.13 3.77 -10.49
CA THR A 165 9.29 4.86 -11.02
C THR A 165 9.37 4.97 -12.54
N ALA A 166 10.55 4.80 -13.14
CA ALA A 166 10.71 4.81 -14.58
C ALA A 166 9.96 3.65 -15.25
N ARG A 167 10.05 2.45 -14.67
CA ARG A 167 9.30 1.28 -15.14
C ARG A 167 7.79 1.50 -15.06
N MET A 168 7.28 1.93 -13.89
CA MET A 168 5.87 2.20 -13.71
C MET A 168 5.35 3.21 -14.73
N ARG A 169 6.04 4.35 -14.90
CA ARG A 169 5.65 5.36 -15.90
C ARG A 169 5.67 4.81 -17.32
N SER A 170 6.70 4.05 -17.69
CA SER A 170 6.80 3.46 -19.03
C SER A 170 5.70 2.43 -19.32
N TRP A 171 5.15 1.81 -18.29
CA TRP A 171 4.01 0.88 -18.38
C TRP A 171 2.64 1.57 -18.32
N GLY A 172 2.62 2.91 -18.23
CA GLY A 172 1.39 3.68 -18.08
C GLY A 172 0.74 3.57 -16.70
N ILE A 173 1.52 3.21 -15.67
CA ILE A 173 1.09 3.27 -14.28
C ILE A 173 1.34 4.68 -13.77
N ASN A 174 0.29 5.35 -13.32
CA ASN A 174 0.33 6.75 -12.89
C ASN A 174 -0.08 6.96 -11.43
N THR A 175 -0.40 5.90 -10.71
CA THR A 175 -0.84 5.97 -9.33
C THR A 175 -0.11 4.96 -8.47
N LEU A 176 0.47 5.41 -7.37
CA LEU A 176 0.87 4.54 -6.27
C LEU A 176 -0.38 4.22 -5.46
N GLY A 177 -0.84 2.97 -5.57
CA GLY A 177 -2.11 2.52 -5.04
C GLY A 177 -2.03 2.17 -3.55
N VAL A 178 -3.02 1.39 -3.12
CA VAL A 178 -3.16 0.90 -1.75
C VAL A 178 -1.87 0.25 -1.24
N GLY A 179 -1.53 0.50 0.00
CA GLY A 179 -0.39 -0.11 0.67
C GLY A 179 0.92 0.68 0.60
N VAL A 180 0.92 1.84 -0.04
CA VAL A 180 2.13 2.68 -0.10
C VAL A 180 2.63 3.11 1.29
N ASN A 181 1.74 3.25 2.26
CA ASN A 181 2.04 3.58 3.65
C ASN A 181 1.74 2.44 4.65
N ASP A 182 1.25 1.29 4.18
CA ASP A 182 0.79 0.21 5.07
C ASP A 182 1.90 -0.69 5.58
N TYR A 183 2.95 -0.87 4.79
CA TYR A 183 3.99 -1.87 5.03
C TYR A 183 5.34 -1.32 4.59
N GLY A 184 5.59 -0.06 4.93
CA GLY A 184 6.81 0.61 4.50
C GLY A 184 8.00 0.22 5.35
N ASP A 185 8.76 -0.74 4.87
CA ASP A 185 10.13 -0.95 5.33
C ASP A 185 11.04 0.19 4.86
N GLU A 186 10.56 0.97 3.91
CA GLU A 186 11.22 2.15 3.38
C GLU A 186 10.53 3.40 3.93
N PRO A 187 11.25 4.48 4.18
CA PRO A 187 10.64 5.74 4.57
C PRO A 187 9.65 6.19 3.50
N THR A 188 8.36 5.97 3.73
CA THR A 188 7.28 6.29 2.78
C THR A 188 7.39 7.73 2.28
N ALA A 189 7.64 8.67 3.19
CA ALA A 189 7.80 10.09 2.83
C ALA A 189 8.99 10.32 1.88
N GLU A 190 10.12 9.64 2.09
CA GLU A 190 11.28 9.74 1.20
C GLU A 190 10.99 9.16 -0.18
N PHE A 191 10.33 7.99 -0.22
CA PHE A 191 9.91 7.36 -1.46
C PHE A 191 8.97 8.28 -2.26
N LEU A 192 7.90 8.78 -1.65
CA LEU A 192 6.92 9.65 -2.29
C LEU A 192 7.58 10.94 -2.81
N ARG A 193 8.43 11.57 -1.99
CA ARG A 193 9.17 12.77 -2.38
C ARG A 193 10.08 12.57 -3.59
N LYS A 194 10.73 11.41 -3.72
CA LYS A 194 11.62 11.08 -4.84
C LYS A 194 10.88 10.54 -6.05
N ALA A 195 9.86 9.73 -5.84
CA ALA A 195 9.06 9.14 -6.90
C ALA A 195 8.28 10.17 -7.71
N GLN A 196 7.80 11.24 -7.06
CA GLN A 196 7.01 12.30 -7.72
C GLN A 196 5.87 11.73 -8.57
N MET A 197 5.15 10.75 -8.02
CA MET A 197 3.99 10.10 -8.64
C MET A 197 2.74 10.36 -7.82
N PRO A 198 1.57 10.54 -8.46
CA PRO A 198 0.30 10.54 -7.74
C PRO A 198 0.11 9.30 -6.87
N TYR A 199 -0.52 9.47 -5.72
CA TYR A 199 -0.68 8.38 -4.77
C TYR A 199 -1.98 8.47 -3.96
N VAL A 200 -2.36 7.34 -3.36
CA VAL A 200 -3.39 7.27 -2.33
C VAL A 200 -2.79 6.81 -1.01
N ILE A 201 -3.29 7.33 0.10
CA ILE A 201 -2.90 6.91 1.44
C ILE A 201 -3.98 6.00 2.01
N THR A 202 -3.58 4.84 2.50
CA THR A 202 -4.48 3.98 3.24
C THR A 202 -4.67 4.54 4.65
N PHE A 203 -5.91 4.84 4.99
CA PHE A 203 -6.30 5.29 6.30
C PHE A 203 -7.08 4.18 7.01
N LYS A 204 -6.45 3.56 8.01
CA LYS A 204 -7.00 2.44 8.77
C LYS A 204 -7.62 2.97 10.06
N PHE A 205 -8.93 3.13 10.08
CA PHE A 205 -9.64 3.50 11.31
C PHE A 205 -10.52 2.39 11.89
N PHE A 206 -10.28 1.14 11.45
CA PHE A 206 -10.82 -0.07 12.04
C PHE A 206 -9.66 -0.94 12.56
N PRO A 207 -9.75 -1.50 13.75
CA PRO A 207 -10.58 -1.13 14.91
C PRO A 207 -9.86 -0.06 15.74
N LEU A 208 -10.50 1.09 15.99
CA LEU A 208 -9.93 2.16 16.82
C LEU A 208 -10.29 2.02 18.29
N THR A 209 -11.35 1.26 18.60
CA THR A 209 -11.84 1.03 19.96
C THR A 209 -11.84 -0.46 20.27
N ASP A 210 -11.78 -0.81 21.54
CA ASP A 210 -12.05 -2.17 22.00
C ASP A 210 -13.54 -2.51 21.93
N GLU A 211 -14.40 -1.52 21.78
CA GLU A 211 -15.84 -1.67 21.60
C GLU A 211 -16.15 -2.10 20.17
N ARG A 212 -16.32 -3.40 20.00
CA ARG A 212 -16.64 -4.04 18.72
C ARG A 212 -18.00 -4.67 18.82
N ILE A 213 -18.81 -4.43 17.80
CA ILE A 213 -20.13 -5.08 17.68
C ILE A 213 -19.96 -6.51 17.20
N PHE A 214 -19.10 -6.70 16.20
CA PHE A 214 -18.87 -8.00 15.59
C PHE A 214 -17.51 -8.00 14.87
N ARG A 215 -16.61 -8.88 15.22
CA ARG A 215 -15.24 -8.98 14.67
C ARG A 215 -14.51 -7.62 14.78
N ASP A 216 -14.09 -7.03 13.68
CA ASP A 216 -13.50 -5.69 13.61
C ASP A 216 -14.54 -4.58 13.31
N PHE A 217 -15.84 -4.90 13.31
CA PHE A 217 -16.90 -3.92 13.09
C PHE A 217 -17.11 -3.05 14.35
N PRO A 218 -16.73 -1.76 14.29
CA PRO A 218 -16.79 -0.87 15.45
C PRO A 218 -18.21 -0.31 15.66
N ASP A 219 -18.44 0.24 16.84
CA ASP A 219 -19.63 1.03 17.13
C ASP A 219 -19.49 2.44 16.53
N VAL A 220 -19.81 2.58 15.22
CA VAL A 220 -19.57 3.81 14.44
C VAL A 220 -20.41 5.02 14.90
N PHE A 221 -21.47 4.82 15.69
CA PHE A 221 -22.27 5.89 16.29
C PHE A 221 -21.81 6.24 17.71
N SER A 222 -20.82 5.54 18.23
CA SER A 222 -20.22 5.87 19.52
C SER A 222 -19.50 7.23 19.46
N PRO A 223 -19.67 8.10 20.46
CA PRO A 223 -18.91 9.34 20.57
C PRO A 223 -17.38 9.11 20.60
N ASP A 224 -16.94 8.00 21.17
CA ASP A 224 -15.53 7.64 21.20
C ASP A 224 -14.99 7.29 19.83
N TYR A 225 -15.80 6.66 18.97
CA TYR A 225 -15.40 6.37 17.60
C TYR A 225 -15.14 7.65 16.80
N GLU A 226 -16.05 8.65 16.87
CA GLU A 226 -15.88 9.94 16.21
C GLU A 226 -14.63 10.67 16.73
N ARG A 227 -14.44 10.70 18.05
CA ARG A 227 -13.28 11.34 18.68
C ARG A 227 -11.97 10.69 18.24
N LEU A 228 -11.88 9.37 18.36
CA LEU A 228 -10.64 8.61 18.03
C LEU A 228 -10.33 8.67 16.54
N THR A 229 -11.33 8.57 15.66
CA THR A 229 -11.15 8.71 14.22
C THR A 229 -10.62 10.11 13.88
N THR A 230 -11.15 11.14 14.50
CA THR A 230 -10.70 12.53 14.30
C THR A 230 -9.26 12.72 14.78
N GLU A 231 -8.92 12.21 15.95
CA GLU A 231 -7.56 12.31 16.51
C GLU A 231 -6.54 11.58 15.62
N MET A 232 -6.90 10.38 15.17
CA MET A 232 -6.07 9.58 14.27
C MET A 232 -5.87 10.27 12.91
N ALA A 233 -6.94 10.79 12.32
CA ALA A 233 -6.86 11.53 11.06
C ALA A 233 -5.95 12.76 11.18
N ARG A 234 -6.08 13.53 12.26
CA ARG A 234 -5.20 14.68 12.52
C ARG A 234 -3.72 14.28 12.66
N ARG A 235 -3.44 13.15 13.30
CA ARG A 235 -2.09 12.65 13.52
C ARG A 235 -1.47 12.11 12.23
N GLU A 236 -2.18 11.26 11.52
CA GLU A 236 -1.61 10.47 10.42
C GLU A 236 -1.71 11.16 9.06
N LEU A 237 -2.77 11.93 8.82
CA LEU A 237 -2.99 12.53 7.51
C LEU A 237 -2.38 13.93 7.35
N ARG A 238 -1.97 14.56 8.46
CA ARG A 238 -1.39 15.92 8.43
C ARG A 238 -0.19 16.06 7.50
N ALA A 239 0.64 15.03 7.41
CA ALA A 239 1.85 15.03 6.59
C ALA A 239 1.57 15.08 5.08
N TYR A 240 0.37 14.70 4.65
CA TYR A 240 0.00 14.55 3.24
C TYR A 240 -0.97 15.61 2.73
N ARG A 241 -1.61 16.38 3.62
CA ARG A 241 -2.75 17.25 3.29
C ARG A 241 -2.42 18.36 2.28
N ASP A 242 -1.16 18.80 2.24
CA ASP A 242 -0.70 19.91 1.40
C ASP A 242 0.15 19.40 0.21
N ASP A 243 0.06 18.10 -0.12
CA ASP A 243 0.78 17.50 -1.25
C ASP A 243 -0.15 17.38 -2.49
N PRO A 244 0.14 18.12 -3.58
CA PRO A 244 -0.67 18.05 -4.80
C PRO A 244 -0.65 16.69 -5.50
N LEU A 245 0.26 15.79 -5.13
CA LEU A 245 0.31 14.43 -5.64
C LEU A 245 -0.67 13.49 -4.94
N LEU A 246 -1.24 13.90 -3.79
CA LEU A 246 -2.24 13.11 -3.08
C LEU A 246 -3.57 13.12 -3.86
N ILE A 247 -3.99 11.95 -4.34
CA ILE A 247 -5.30 11.77 -4.99
C ILE A 247 -6.42 11.75 -3.94
N GLY A 248 -6.17 11.07 -2.82
CA GLY A 248 -7.14 10.91 -1.74
C GLY A 248 -6.76 9.77 -0.80
N TYR A 249 -7.76 9.33 -0.04
CA TYR A 249 -7.58 8.33 1.00
C TYR A 249 -8.32 7.06 0.65
N PHE A 250 -7.67 5.93 0.84
CA PHE A 250 -8.28 4.61 0.77
C PHE A 250 -8.67 4.19 2.19
N VAL A 251 -9.97 4.13 2.42
CA VAL A 251 -10.52 3.90 3.75
C VAL A 251 -10.58 2.42 4.04
N THR A 252 -9.65 1.93 4.84
CA THR A 252 -9.51 0.54 5.26
C THR A 252 -9.50 -0.47 4.10
N ASN A 253 -8.70 -1.52 4.19
CA ASN A 253 -8.68 -2.59 3.21
C ASN A 253 -9.32 -3.84 3.82
N GLU A 254 -10.27 -4.46 3.10
CA GLU A 254 -10.83 -5.78 3.40
C GLU A 254 -11.20 -5.96 4.89
N PRO A 255 -12.15 -5.16 5.45
CA PRO A 255 -12.55 -5.33 6.83
C PRO A 255 -13.14 -6.73 7.07
N GLU A 256 -12.81 -7.36 8.19
CA GLU A 256 -13.15 -8.76 8.49
C GLU A 256 -14.66 -9.04 8.49
N TRP A 257 -15.46 -8.05 8.77
CA TRP A 257 -16.91 -8.16 8.76
C TRP A 257 -17.54 -8.26 7.36
N LEU A 258 -16.77 -7.96 6.30
CA LEU A 258 -17.18 -8.12 4.90
C LEU A 258 -16.71 -9.43 4.27
N MET A 259 -15.61 -10.01 4.75
CA MET A 259 -14.86 -11.04 4.03
C MET A 259 -15.28 -12.47 4.35
N HIS A 260 -16.11 -12.70 5.34
CA HIS A 260 -16.45 -14.05 5.79
C HIS A 260 -17.95 -14.24 5.89
N ASP A 261 -18.44 -15.33 5.30
CA ASP A 261 -19.80 -15.82 5.35
C ASP A 261 -20.86 -14.82 4.84
N ASN A 262 -22.04 -15.26 4.53
CA ASN A 262 -23.19 -14.42 4.20
C ASN A 262 -23.66 -13.68 5.47
N VAL A 263 -22.89 -12.70 5.93
CA VAL A 263 -23.18 -11.95 7.15
C VAL A 263 -24.17 -10.83 6.85
N ASN A 264 -25.32 -10.89 7.47
CA ASN A 264 -26.23 -9.75 7.57
C ASN A 264 -25.80 -8.88 8.76
N LEU A 265 -25.20 -7.74 8.50
CA LEU A 265 -24.71 -6.84 9.54
C LEU A 265 -25.83 -6.31 10.46
N ALA A 266 -27.04 -6.08 9.93
CA ALA A 266 -28.17 -5.64 10.74
C ALA A 266 -28.58 -6.72 11.76
N GLU A 267 -28.64 -7.98 11.35
CA GLU A 267 -28.90 -9.09 12.25
C GLU A 267 -27.84 -9.23 13.32
N ARG A 268 -26.56 -9.11 12.94
CA ARG A 268 -25.43 -9.15 13.89
C ARG A 268 -25.49 -8.00 14.88
N LEU A 269 -25.79 -6.79 14.43
CA LEU A 269 -25.98 -5.63 15.28
C LEU A 269 -27.10 -5.85 16.29
N LEU A 270 -28.25 -6.36 15.83
CA LEU A 270 -29.40 -6.59 16.70
C LEU A 270 -29.16 -7.73 17.71
N ALA A 271 -28.44 -8.77 17.28
CA ALA A 271 -28.09 -9.91 18.13
C ALA A 271 -26.90 -9.66 19.08
N ALA A 272 -26.15 -8.57 18.89
CA ALA A 272 -25.01 -8.26 19.73
C ALA A 272 -25.44 -7.99 21.18
N ASP A 273 -24.69 -8.50 22.13
CA ASP A 273 -24.89 -8.22 23.56
C ASP A 273 -24.53 -6.75 23.87
N GLY A 274 -25.22 -6.19 24.86
CA GLY A 274 -24.92 -4.83 25.33
C GLY A 274 -25.67 -3.70 24.62
N CYS A 275 -25.48 -2.48 25.14
CA CYS A 275 -26.05 -1.25 24.63
C CYS A 275 -25.05 -0.55 23.70
N HIS A 276 -25.13 -0.84 22.40
CA HIS A 276 -24.33 -0.16 21.41
C HIS A 276 -25.04 1.08 20.88
N ALA A 277 -24.31 2.18 20.68
CA ALA A 277 -24.85 3.41 20.09
C ALA A 277 -25.37 3.17 18.66
N SER A 278 -24.71 2.32 17.88
CA SER A 278 -25.17 1.90 16.55
C SER A 278 -26.50 1.14 16.61
N LYS A 279 -26.73 0.32 17.64
CA LYS A 279 -28.00 -0.40 17.84
C LYS A 279 -29.14 0.56 18.14
N GLN A 280 -28.89 1.55 19.00
CA GLN A 280 -29.84 2.60 19.28
C GLN A 280 -30.16 3.45 18.05
N ALA A 281 -29.13 3.90 17.31
CA ALA A 281 -29.30 4.67 16.09
C ALA A 281 -30.10 3.91 15.03
N PHE A 282 -29.89 2.59 14.91
CA PHE A 282 -30.66 1.74 14.00
C PHE A 282 -32.13 1.62 14.43
N ALA A 283 -32.40 1.42 15.72
CA ALA A 283 -33.76 1.39 16.27
C ALA A 283 -34.49 2.74 16.04
N ASP A 284 -33.82 3.86 16.28
CA ASP A 284 -34.39 5.20 16.06
C ASP A 284 -34.67 5.46 14.56
N HIS A 285 -33.81 4.98 13.67
CA HIS A 285 -34.01 5.02 12.21
C HIS A 285 -35.28 4.24 11.82
N LEU A 286 -35.42 3.01 12.32
CA LEU A 286 -36.60 2.19 12.04
C LEU A 286 -37.90 2.83 12.57
N LYS A 287 -37.85 3.35 13.79
CA LYS A 287 -38.99 4.07 14.40
C LYS A 287 -39.39 5.29 13.58
N LYS A 288 -38.41 6.08 13.11
CA LYS A 288 -38.66 7.24 12.24
C LYS A 288 -39.30 6.85 10.91
N ARG A 289 -38.88 5.69 10.33
CA ARG A 289 -39.34 5.23 9.01
C ARG A 289 -40.69 4.53 9.05
N TYR A 290 -40.94 3.73 10.06
CA TYR A 290 -42.10 2.83 10.14
C TYR A 290 -43.09 3.15 11.27
N GLY A 291 -42.76 4.06 12.17
CA GLY A 291 -43.57 4.37 13.34
C GLY A 291 -43.35 3.39 14.50
N THR A 292 -44.39 3.14 15.29
CA THR A 292 -44.36 2.15 16.38
C THR A 292 -44.50 0.75 15.81
N VAL A 293 -43.76 -0.19 16.35
CA VAL A 293 -43.96 -1.63 16.13
C VAL A 293 -45.08 -2.06 17.08
N GLU A 294 -46.29 -2.19 16.57
CA GLU A 294 -47.35 -2.93 17.19
C GLU A 294 -47.51 -4.27 16.49
#